data_a1cd18e10af137429464a6290279d812
#
_entry.id   a1cd18e10af137429464a6290279d812
#
_cell.length_a   1.000
_cell.length_b   1.000
_cell.length_c   1.000
_cell.angle_alpha   90.00
_cell.angle_beta   90.00
_cell.angle_gamma   90.00
#
_symmetry.space_group_name_H-M   'P 1'
#
loop_
_entity.id
_entity.type
_entity.pdbx_description
1 polymer ?
#
loop_
_entity_poly.entity_id
_entity_poly.type
_entity_poly.pdbx_seq_one_letter_code
_entity_poly.pdbx_strand_id
1 'polypeptide(L)'
;MTKPLIEISGLYKVFGPKPKSVIERVKQGDSKDQVLADTGHTVGLKEINLKIKQGEIFVIMGLSGSGKSTLIRHFNRLIDPTEGQILVEGTDVMQLSQKELEDFRRHKMSMVFQRFGLLPHRKVIDNVAYGLEIQGVDKTQRMDKANQWLETVGLKGYENQYPSQLSGGQQQRVGLARALCTDAEILLMDEAFSALDPLIRSEMQDQLIELQEKLHKTIIFITHDLDEALRLGDRIAILKDGELVQQGTPDEILLHPADDYVEAFVKDVNRARALTVETVMSPQTNRISANTIQEAIAQMKGFKQDYAYHVTEDGYQGVLTKEGLLDAAKEDTPQDEINQEIYEEVPAISPDAAIEEILVETMSCDYSLPVVDDEGNLQGELERSAVAEIFSDNSEEDTTPSPKLDKAS
;
A
#
# COMPACT_ATOMS: atom_id res chain seq x y z
N MET A 1 16.48 -12.91 -5.36
CA MET A 1 15.75 -11.69 -5.75
C MET A 1 14.90 -12.00 -6.95
N THR A 2 13.58 -11.90 -6.86
CA THR A 2 12.64 -12.10 -7.97
C THR A 2 12.87 -10.99 -9.02
N LYS A 3 12.90 -11.38 -10.30
CA LYS A 3 13.04 -10.43 -11.41
C LYS A 3 11.83 -9.50 -11.44
N PRO A 4 12.01 -8.16 -11.59
CA PRO A 4 10.88 -7.24 -11.67
C PRO A 4 10.05 -7.52 -12.93
N LEU A 5 8.73 -7.39 -12.82
CA LEU A 5 7.80 -7.47 -13.95
C LEU A 5 7.95 -6.25 -14.86
N ILE A 6 8.07 -5.07 -14.24
CA ILE A 6 8.27 -3.81 -14.95
C ILE A 6 9.53 -3.13 -14.43
N GLU A 7 10.37 -2.64 -15.33
CA GLU A 7 11.55 -1.85 -15.00
C GLU A 7 11.61 -0.60 -15.87
N ILE A 8 11.70 0.56 -15.22
CA ILE A 8 11.90 1.86 -15.86
C ILE A 8 13.27 2.36 -15.49
N SER A 9 14.05 2.79 -16.49
CA SER A 9 15.40 3.29 -16.31
C SER A 9 15.60 4.61 -17.05
N GLY A 10 16.02 5.65 -16.29
CA GLY A 10 16.38 6.96 -16.81
C GLY A 10 15.28 7.59 -17.66
N LEU A 11 14.02 7.52 -17.22
CA LEU A 11 12.90 8.01 -18.02
C LEU A 11 12.75 9.52 -17.88
N TYR A 12 12.83 10.20 -19.04
CA TYR A 12 12.58 11.64 -19.17
C TYR A 12 11.41 11.91 -20.11
N LYS A 13 10.58 12.88 -19.74
CA LYS A 13 9.52 13.41 -20.62
C LYS A 13 9.54 14.91 -20.63
N VAL A 14 9.79 15.47 -21.80
CA VAL A 14 9.67 16.90 -22.10
C VAL A 14 8.60 17.10 -23.16
N PHE A 15 7.70 18.05 -22.95
CA PHE A 15 6.69 18.47 -23.91
C PHE A 15 7.14 19.77 -24.58
N GLY A 16 6.89 19.87 -25.88
CA GLY A 16 7.25 21.01 -26.70
C GLY A 16 7.85 20.61 -28.05
N PRO A 17 8.18 21.58 -28.91
CA PRO A 17 8.81 21.30 -30.20
C PRO A 17 10.24 20.76 -30.03
N LYS A 18 10.60 19.64 -30.69
CA LYS A 18 11.93 19.05 -30.62
C LYS A 18 12.43 18.83 -29.18
N PRO A 19 11.71 18.05 -28.35
CA PRO A 19 11.97 17.95 -26.90
C PRO A 19 13.39 17.50 -26.54
N LYS A 20 14.05 16.75 -27.41
CA LYS A 20 15.45 16.32 -27.22
C LYS A 20 16.44 17.48 -27.18
N SER A 21 16.10 18.66 -27.72
CA SER A 21 17.01 19.81 -27.76
C SER A 21 17.26 20.42 -26.37
N VAL A 22 16.40 20.14 -25.39
CA VAL A 22 16.51 20.70 -24.02
C VAL A 22 16.84 19.63 -22.97
N ILE A 23 16.99 18.38 -23.38
CA ILE A 23 17.18 17.27 -22.43
C ILE A 23 18.49 17.39 -21.64
N GLU A 24 19.56 17.89 -22.26
CA GLU A 24 20.85 18.10 -21.60
C GLU A 24 20.77 19.17 -20.51
N ARG A 25 19.96 20.23 -20.72
CA ARG A 25 19.73 21.24 -19.68
C ARG A 25 19.00 20.66 -18.48
N VAL A 26 17.98 19.80 -18.73
CA VAL A 26 17.26 19.10 -17.67
C VAL A 26 18.19 18.17 -16.89
N LYS A 27 19.10 17.47 -17.55
CA LYS A 27 20.13 16.61 -16.93
C LYS A 27 21.16 17.42 -16.12
N GLN A 28 21.48 18.66 -16.55
CA GLN A 28 22.38 19.55 -15.84
C GLN A 28 21.76 20.20 -14.61
N GLY A 29 20.45 19.99 -14.37
CA GLY A 29 19.78 20.43 -13.16
C GLY A 29 18.93 21.69 -13.30
N ASP A 30 18.70 22.20 -14.53
CA ASP A 30 17.77 23.32 -14.74
C ASP A 30 16.38 22.94 -14.17
N SER A 31 15.78 23.87 -13.44
CA SER A 31 14.43 23.69 -12.91
C SER A 31 13.38 23.69 -14.03
N LYS A 32 12.19 23.12 -13.76
CA LYS A 32 11.06 23.15 -14.71
C LYS A 32 10.73 24.56 -15.15
N ASP A 33 10.72 25.52 -14.20
CA ASP A 33 10.37 26.91 -14.46
C ASP A 33 11.43 27.61 -15.32
N GLN A 34 12.71 27.32 -15.10
CA GLN A 34 13.81 27.83 -15.94
C GLN A 34 13.72 27.30 -17.37
N VAL A 35 13.50 25.98 -17.52
CA VAL A 35 13.34 25.36 -18.85
C VAL A 35 12.11 25.93 -19.57
N LEU A 36 10.99 26.12 -18.86
CA LEU A 36 9.79 26.71 -19.43
C LEU A 36 10.01 28.18 -19.85
N ALA A 37 10.58 28.99 -18.98
CA ALA A 37 10.82 30.42 -19.22
C ALA A 37 11.76 30.65 -20.42
N ASP A 38 12.86 29.90 -20.48
CA ASP A 38 13.90 30.10 -21.48
C ASP A 38 13.57 29.49 -22.86
N THR A 39 12.82 28.37 -22.85
CA THR A 39 12.68 27.52 -24.04
C THR A 39 11.25 27.24 -24.46
N GLY A 40 10.25 27.56 -23.63
CA GLY A 40 8.84 27.25 -23.85
C GLY A 40 8.52 25.75 -23.72
N HIS A 41 9.43 24.93 -23.20
CA HIS A 41 9.21 23.49 -23.00
C HIS A 41 8.75 23.21 -21.57
N THR A 42 7.87 22.21 -21.43
CA THR A 42 7.42 21.75 -20.12
C THR A 42 8.06 20.40 -19.78
N VAL A 43 8.80 20.32 -18.68
CA VAL A 43 9.35 19.07 -18.15
C VAL A 43 8.23 18.32 -17.42
N GLY A 44 7.84 17.16 -17.95
CA GLY A 44 6.81 16.30 -17.34
C GLY A 44 7.37 15.26 -16.40
N LEU A 45 8.51 14.64 -16.78
CA LEU A 45 9.23 13.64 -15.98
C LEU A 45 10.72 13.86 -16.12
N LYS A 46 11.46 13.62 -15.03
CA LYS A 46 12.92 13.76 -14.95
C LYS A 46 13.51 12.57 -14.18
N GLU A 47 14.36 11.81 -14.87
CA GLU A 47 15.17 10.71 -14.32
C GLU A 47 14.40 9.65 -13.50
N ILE A 48 13.21 9.26 -13.96
CA ILE A 48 12.42 8.26 -13.25
C ILE A 48 13.07 6.88 -13.40
N ASN A 49 13.33 6.25 -12.26
CA ASN A 49 13.83 4.89 -12.12
C ASN A 49 12.90 4.10 -11.20
N LEU A 50 12.24 3.05 -11.69
CA LEU A 50 11.26 2.26 -10.94
C LEU A 50 11.40 0.78 -11.26
N LYS A 51 11.12 -0.07 -10.25
CA LYS A 51 11.02 -1.53 -10.41
C LYS A 51 9.76 -1.99 -9.71
N ILE A 52 8.87 -2.64 -10.48
CA ILE A 52 7.60 -3.15 -9.99
C ILE A 52 7.64 -4.68 -10.05
N LYS A 53 7.30 -5.34 -8.94
CA LYS A 53 7.27 -6.79 -8.84
C LYS A 53 5.97 -7.34 -9.42
N GLN A 54 5.98 -8.62 -9.78
CA GLN A 54 4.76 -9.32 -10.18
C GLN A 54 3.83 -9.51 -8.96
N GLY A 55 2.55 -9.25 -9.17
CA GLY A 55 1.51 -9.47 -8.15
C GLY A 55 1.40 -8.38 -7.10
N GLU A 56 2.23 -7.31 -7.14
CA GLU A 56 2.11 -6.21 -6.17
C GLU A 56 1.12 -5.13 -6.63
N ILE A 57 0.52 -4.44 -5.67
CA ILE A 57 -0.14 -3.15 -5.86
C ILE A 57 0.92 -2.07 -5.65
N PHE A 58 1.37 -1.46 -6.74
CA PHE A 58 2.34 -0.38 -6.71
C PHE A 58 1.65 0.97 -6.85
N VAL A 59 1.69 1.79 -5.80
CA VAL A 59 1.03 3.09 -5.79
C VAL A 59 1.99 4.19 -6.22
N ILE A 60 1.53 5.08 -7.10
CA ILE A 60 2.23 6.29 -7.50
C ILE A 60 1.44 7.49 -7.00
N MET A 61 1.99 8.23 -6.04
CA MET A 61 1.31 9.38 -5.44
C MET A 61 2.09 10.70 -5.61
N GLY A 62 1.47 11.81 -5.21
CA GLY A 62 2.02 13.16 -5.25
C GLY A 62 0.96 14.20 -5.59
N LEU A 63 1.26 15.48 -5.45
CA LEU A 63 0.33 16.58 -5.71
C LEU A 63 -0.09 16.67 -7.18
N SER A 64 -1.13 17.47 -7.46
CA SER A 64 -1.54 17.77 -8.84
C SER A 64 -0.37 18.37 -9.63
N GLY A 65 -0.15 17.89 -10.85
CA GLY A 65 0.97 18.35 -11.70
C GLY A 65 2.32 17.68 -11.43
N SER A 66 2.45 16.77 -10.45
CA SER A 66 3.71 16.05 -10.15
C SER A 66 4.17 15.09 -11.25
N GLY A 67 3.34 14.77 -12.24
CA GLY A 67 3.70 13.90 -13.36
C GLY A 67 3.08 12.50 -13.34
N LYS A 68 2.29 12.12 -12.33
CA LYS A 68 1.70 10.78 -12.15
C LYS A 68 0.96 10.26 -13.39
N SER A 69 -0.05 11.02 -13.87
CA SER A 69 -0.81 10.61 -15.06
C SER A 69 0.03 10.63 -16.36
N THR A 70 1.12 11.39 -16.37
CA THR A 70 2.12 11.30 -17.44
C THR A 70 2.87 9.99 -17.33
N LEU A 71 3.34 9.63 -16.14
CA LEU A 71 4.12 8.41 -15.90
C LEU A 71 3.31 7.15 -16.25
N ILE A 72 2.07 7.01 -15.76
CA ILE A 72 1.25 5.81 -16.03
C ILE A 72 1.00 5.59 -17.52
N ARG A 73 0.89 6.67 -18.31
CA ARG A 73 0.69 6.60 -19.77
C ARG A 73 1.93 6.20 -20.55
N HIS A 74 3.10 6.14 -19.91
CA HIS A 74 4.31 5.59 -20.50
C HIS A 74 4.34 4.08 -20.41
N PHE A 75 3.77 3.45 -19.36
CA PHE A 75 3.75 1.99 -19.22
C PHE A 75 3.10 1.29 -20.40
N ASN A 76 2.00 1.84 -20.89
CA ASN A 76 1.31 1.31 -22.08
C ASN A 76 1.67 2.07 -23.38
N ARG A 77 2.70 2.92 -23.32
CA ARG A 77 3.20 3.73 -24.44
C ARG A 77 2.09 4.55 -25.12
N LEU A 78 1.10 5.04 -24.37
CA LEU A 78 0.19 6.08 -24.87
C LEU A 78 0.91 7.41 -25.08
N ILE A 79 1.99 7.62 -24.35
CA ILE A 79 2.93 8.72 -24.49
C ILE A 79 4.33 8.11 -24.65
N ASP A 80 5.06 8.50 -25.71
CA ASP A 80 6.46 8.12 -25.86
C ASP A 80 7.34 9.01 -24.95
N PRO A 81 8.32 8.45 -24.25
CA PRO A 81 9.30 9.23 -23.51
C PRO A 81 10.18 10.05 -24.45
N THR A 82 10.83 11.08 -23.91
CA THR A 82 11.86 11.82 -24.66
C THR A 82 13.16 11.04 -24.64
N GLU A 83 13.47 10.40 -23.50
CA GLU A 83 14.62 9.50 -23.30
C GLU A 83 14.29 8.48 -22.22
N GLY A 84 15.02 7.38 -22.16
CA GLY A 84 14.87 6.31 -21.17
C GLY A 84 14.30 5.03 -21.77
N GLN A 85 14.19 4.01 -20.91
CA GLN A 85 13.78 2.65 -21.28
C GLN A 85 12.66 2.16 -20.36
N ILE A 86 11.77 1.36 -20.92
CA ILE A 86 10.69 0.69 -20.19
C ILE A 86 10.71 -0.79 -20.60
N LEU A 87 11.05 -1.65 -19.65
CA LEU A 87 11.03 -3.10 -19.82
C LEU A 87 9.78 -3.67 -19.14
N VAL A 88 9.03 -4.49 -19.85
CA VAL A 88 7.94 -5.31 -19.30
C VAL A 88 8.27 -6.77 -19.60
N GLU A 89 8.39 -7.59 -18.56
CA GLU A 89 8.86 -8.98 -18.66
C GLU A 89 10.20 -9.10 -19.40
N GLY A 90 11.05 -8.06 -19.31
CA GLY A 90 12.33 -7.97 -20.01
C GLY A 90 12.24 -7.54 -21.48
N THR A 91 11.04 -7.30 -22.00
CA THR A 91 10.84 -6.77 -23.36
C THR A 91 10.83 -5.25 -23.33
N ASP A 92 11.66 -4.60 -24.13
CA ASP A 92 11.66 -3.14 -24.26
C ASP A 92 10.45 -2.68 -25.07
N VAL A 93 9.50 -2.06 -24.37
CA VAL A 93 8.24 -1.56 -24.98
C VAL A 93 8.52 -0.49 -26.05
N MET A 94 9.65 0.22 -25.93
CA MET A 94 10.02 1.26 -26.89
C MET A 94 10.47 0.71 -28.24
N GLN A 95 10.91 -0.55 -28.29
CA GLN A 95 11.36 -1.21 -29.52
C GLN A 95 10.23 -1.93 -30.26
N LEU A 96 9.03 -2.05 -29.66
CA LEU A 96 7.90 -2.71 -30.30
C LEU A 96 7.46 -1.97 -31.56
N SER A 97 7.24 -2.71 -32.64
CA SER A 97 6.56 -2.24 -33.83
C SER A 97 5.11 -1.87 -33.52
N GLN A 98 4.46 -1.13 -34.40
CA GLN A 98 3.05 -0.71 -34.20
C GLN A 98 2.12 -1.92 -33.96
N LYS A 99 2.31 -3.02 -34.68
CA LYS A 99 1.49 -4.24 -34.54
C LYS A 99 1.74 -4.95 -33.20
N GLU A 100 3.02 -5.08 -32.81
CA GLU A 100 3.39 -5.66 -31.52
C GLU A 100 2.90 -4.81 -30.35
N LEU A 101 2.94 -3.46 -30.47
CA LEU A 101 2.42 -2.55 -29.46
C LEU A 101 0.90 -2.64 -29.31
N GLU A 102 0.17 -2.81 -30.42
CA GLU A 102 -1.28 -3.06 -30.38
C GLU A 102 -1.60 -4.38 -29.70
N ASP A 103 -0.84 -5.44 -30.00
CA ASP A 103 -0.99 -6.75 -29.36
C ASP A 103 -0.65 -6.70 -27.87
N PHE A 104 0.44 -6.03 -27.51
CA PHE A 104 0.85 -5.76 -26.14
C PHE A 104 -0.26 -5.08 -25.34
N ARG A 105 -0.86 -4.00 -25.86
CA ARG A 105 -1.96 -3.28 -25.23
C ARG A 105 -3.24 -4.10 -25.09
N ARG A 106 -3.48 -5.03 -26.05
CA ARG A 106 -4.67 -5.91 -26.01
C ARG A 106 -4.60 -7.00 -24.95
N HIS A 107 -3.41 -7.54 -24.72
CA HIS A 107 -3.26 -8.76 -23.93
C HIS A 107 -2.49 -8.58 -22.62
N LYS A 108 -1.53 -7.63 -22.57
CA LYS A 108 -0.67 -7.48 -21.41
C LYS A 108 -1.15 -6.44 -20.40
N MET A 109 -1.83 -5.39 -20.86
CA MET A 109 -2.23 -4.29 -20.00
C MET A 109 -3.69 -3.90 -20.19
N SER A 110 -4.38 -3.62 -19.10
CA SER A 110 -5.69 -2.96 -19.11
C SER A 110 -5.63 -1.66 -18.31
N MET A 111 -6.59 -0.76 -18.52
CA MET A 111 -6.58 0.55 -17.88
C MET A 111 -7.96 0.99 -17.42
N VAL A 112 -8.04 1.43 -16.18
CA VAL A 112 -9.18 2.15 -15.60
C VAL A 112 -8.85 3.63 -15.59
N PHE A 113 -9.72 4.45 -16.14
CA PHE A 113 -9.52 5.88 -16.30
C PHE A 113 -10.27 6.68 -15.24
N GLN A 114 -9.74 7.84 -14.86
CA GLN A 114 -10.34 8.78 -13.92
C GLN A 114 -11.79 9.17 -14.26
N ARG A 115 -12.11 9.34 -15.54
CA ARG A 115 -13.44 9.67 -16.05
C ARG A 115 -14.16 8.45 -16.65
N PHE A 116 -14.04 7.29 -16.02
CA PHE A 116 -14.64 6.00 -16.39
C PHE A 116 -14.34 5.51 -17.82
N GLY A 117 -14.23 6.39 -18.81
CA GLY A 117 -13.92 6.08 -20.20
C GLY A 117 -14.92 5.10 -20.85
N LEU A 118 -16.15 5.05 -20.37
CA LEU A 118 -17.19 4.18 -20.92
C LEU A 118 -17.68 4.70 -22.27
N LEU A 119 -18.06 3.76 -23.14
CA LEU A 119 -18.66 4.05 -24.44
C LEU A 119 -20.14 4.38 -24.26
N PRO A 120 -20.58 5.65 -24.38
CA PRO A 120 -21.90 6.08 -23.96
C PRO A 120 -23.03 5.51 -24.84
N HIS A 121 -22.72 5.14 -26.07
CA HIS A 121 -23.63 4.56 -27.04
C HIS A 121 -23.74 3.03 -26.98
N ARG A 122 -22.95 2.38 -26.07
CA ARG A 122 -22.97 0.93 -25.83
C ARG A 122 -23.62 0.63 -24.48
N LYS A 123 -24.30 -0.50 -24.41
CA LYS A 123 -24.83 -1.02 -23.15
C LYS A 123 -23.70 -1.38 -22.17
N VAL A 124 -24.04 -1.55 -20.90
CA VAL A 124 -23.12 -1.93 -19.84
C VAL A 124 -22.37 -3.23 -20.19
N ILE A 125 -23.08 -4.27 -20.58
CA ILE A 125 -22.47 -5.55 -20.97
C ILE A 125 -21.53 -5.40 -22.17
N ASP A 126 -21.90 -4.59 -23.17
CA ASP A 126 -21.04 -4.34 -24.34
C ASP A 126 -19.81 -3.51 -23.99
N ASN A 127 -19.90 -2.65 -22.98
CA ASN A 127 -18.74 -1.94 -22.44
C ASN A 127 -17.75 -2.93 -21.77
N VAL A 128 -18.26 -3.84 -20.94
CA VAL A 128 -17.43 -4.83 -20.27
C VAL A 128 -16.80 -5.80 -21.27
N ALA A 129 -17.57 -6.27 -22.25
CA ALA A 129 -17.11 -7.18 -23.29
C ALA A 129 -16.17 -6.55 -24.34
N TYR A 130 -16.03 -5.21 -24.34
CA TYR A 130 -15.33 -4.48 -25.41
C TYR A 130 -13.88 -4.89 -25.61
N GLY A 131 -13.12 -5.09 -24.52
CA GLY A 131 -11.74 -5.54 -24.62
C GLY A 131 -11.61 -6.92 -25.30
N LEU A 132 -12.48 -7.86 -24.94
CA LEU A 132 -12.53 -9.18 -25.56
C LEU A 132 -12.98 -9.12 -27.03
N GLU A 133 -13.85 -8.17 -27.39
CA GLU A 133 -14.21 -7.90 -28.78
C GLU A 133 -12.99 -7.51 -29.62
N ILE A 134 -12.14 -6.61 -29.06
CA ILE A 134 -10.88 -6.17 -29.72
C ILE A 134 -9.86 -7.29 -29.79
N GLN A 135 -9.84 -8.22 -28.84
CA GLN A 135 -9.03 -9.44 -28.86
C GLN A 135 -9.52 -10.48 -29.88
N GLY A 136 -10.73 -10.30 -30.45
CA GLY A 136 -11.32 -11.23 -31.43
C GLY A 136 -12.01 -12.44 -30.82
N VAL A 137 -12.33 -12.40 -29.51
CA VAL A 137 -13.03 -13.48 -28.82
C VAL A 137 -14.47 -13.61 -29.33
N ASP A 138 -14.96 -14.86 -29.50
CA ASP A 138 -16.32 -15.16 -29.94
C ASP A 138 -17.37 -14.43 -29.09
N LYS A 139 -18.49 -14.03 -29.74
CA LYS A 139 -19.54 -13.21 -29.10
C LYS A 139 -20.14 -13.91 -27.88
N THR A 140 -20.41 -15.20 -27.95
CA THR A 140 -21.02 -15.95 -26.84
C THR A 140 -20.07 -15.97 -25.66
N GLN A 141 -18.82 -16.36 -25.87
CA GLN A 141 -17.79 -16.43 -24.85
C GLN A 141 -17.53 -15.07 -24.16
N ARG A 142 -17.41 -13.98 -24.95
CA ARG A 142 -17.17 -12.66 -24.36
C ARG A 142 -18.36 -12.12 -23.58
N MET A 143 -19.61 -12.45 -23.99
CA MET A 143 -20.79 -12.04 -23.24
C MET A 143 -20.94 -12.84 -21.94
N ASP A 144 -20.65 -14.13 -21.96
CA ASP A 144 -20.67 -14.96 -20.75
C ASP A 144 -19.64 -14.46 -19.73
N LYS A 145 -18.43 -14.16 -20.19
CA LYS A 145 -17.37 -13.61 -19.34
C LYS A 145 -17.72 -12.20 -18.82
N ALA A 146 -18.33 -11.36 -19.65
CA ALA A 146 -18.79 -10.03 -19.23
C ALA A 146 -19.89 -10.11 -18.16
N ASN A 147 -20.83 -11.05 -18.28
CA ASN A 147 -21.87 -11.28 -17.26
C ASN A 147 -21.26 -11.75 -15.93
N GLN A 148 -20.28 -12.64 -15.95
CA GLN A 148 -19.57 -13.08 -14.75
C GLN A 148 -18.91 -11.90 -14.04
N TRP A 149 -18.21 -11.03 -14.79
CA TRP A 149 -17.58 -9.85 -14.21
C TRP A 149 -18.59 -8.82 -13.70
N LEU A 150 -19.74 -8.63 -14.38
CA LEU A 150 -20.80 -7.77 -13.86
C LEU A 150 -21.40 -8.31 -12.55
N GLU A 151 -21.55 -9.61 -12.42
CA GLU A 151 -21.98 -10.23 -11.16
C GLU A 151 -20.93 -10.07 -10.07
N THR A 152 -19.64 -10.27 -10.39
CA THR A 152 -18.50 -10.10 -9.46
C THR A 152 -18.41 -8.68 -8.89
N VAL A 153 -18.65 -7.64 -9.71
CA VAL A 153 -18.63 -6.25 -9.26
C VAL A 153 -20.00 -5.76 -8.72
N GLY A 154 -20.96 -6.65 -8.49
CA GLY A 154 -22.26 -6.32 -7.92
C GLY A 154 -23.20 -5.57 -8.86
N LEU A 155 -23.08 -5.74 -10.18
CA LEU A 155 -23.91 -5.09 -11.19
C LEU A 155 -24.81 -6.07 -11.96
N LYS A 156 -25.17 -7.20 -11.35
CA LYS A 156 -26.17 -8.12 -11.90
C LYS A 156 -27.52 -7.42 -12.06
N GLY A 157 -28.12 -7.53 -13.26
CA GLY A 157 -29.38 -6.86 -13.63
C GLY A 157 -29.21 -5.51 -14.33
N TYR A 158 -27.97 -4.98 -14.45
CA TYR A 158 -27.68 -3.73 -15.14
C TYR A 158 -27.14 -3.91 -16.56
N GLU A 159 -27.07 -5.11 -17.07
CA GLU A 159 -26.43 -5.50 -18.34
C GLU A 159 -26.95 -4.71 -19.53
N ASN A 160 -28.27 -4.46 -19.56
CA ASN A 160 -28.96 -3.81 -20.66
C ASN A 160 -29.06 -2.29 -20.54
N GLN A 161 -28.59 -1.70 -19.43
CA GLN A 161 -28.58 -0.26 -19.24
C GLN A 161 -27.45 0.40 -20.02
N TYR A 162 -27.56 1.70 -20.21
CA TYR A 162 -26.52 2.56 -20.78
C TYR A 162 -25.78 3.30 -19.66
N PRO A 163 -24.52 3.72 -19.87
CA PRO A 163 -23.74 4.48 -18.87
C PRO A 163 -24.48 5.68 -18.27
N SER A 164 -25.27 6.40 -19.08
CA SER A 164 -26.04 7.57 -18.63
C SER A 164 -27.15 7.24 -17.60
N GLN A 165 -27.50 5.98 -17.45
CA GLN A 165 -28.54 5.51 -16.51
C GLN A 165 -27.94 5.05 -15.17
N LEU A 166 -26.61 5.09 -15.03
CA LEU A 166 -25.86 4.61 -13.88
C LEU A 166 -25.36 5.76 -13.00
N SER A 167 -25.29 5.52 -11.68
CA SER A 167 -24.56 6.39 -10.77
C SER A 167 -23.05 6.37 -11.06
N GLY A 168 -22.28 7.37 -10.54
CA GLY A 168 -20.83 7.41 -10.70
C GLY A 168 -20.13 6.15 -10.20
N GLY A 169 -20.51 5.64 -9.03
CA GLY A 169 -19.97 4.38 -8.50
C GLY A 169 -20.29 3.17 -9.37
N GLN A 170 -21.52 3.08 -9.92
CA GLN A 170 -21.86 2.03 -10.86
C GLN A 170 -21.07 2.11 -12.16
N GLN A 171 -20.85 3.32 -12.69
CA GLN A 171 -20.01 3.51 -13.88
C GLN A 171 -18.56 3.08 -13.60
N GLN A 172 -18.04 3.36 -12.40
CA GLN A 172 -16.71 2.92 -11.98
C GLN A 172 -16.60 1.40 -11.93
N ARG A 173 -17.60 0.72 -11.33
CA ARG A 173 -17.67 -0.75 -11.31
C ARG A 173 -17.72 -1.34 -12.72
N VAL A 174 -18.41 -0.71 -13.66
CA VAL A 174 -18.38 -1.11 -15.09
C VAL A 174 -16.98 -0.93 -15.68
N GLY A 175 -16.29 0.16 -15.37
CA GLY A 175 -14.92 0.43 -15.80
C GLY A 175 -13.93 -0.62 -15.28
N LEU A 176 -14.05 -0.99 -14.00
CA LEU A 176 -13.26 -2.05 -13.37
C LEU A 176 -13.56 -3.41 -14.01
N ALA A 177 -14.83 -3.79 -14.13
CA ALA A 177 -15.25 -5.04 -14.79
C ALA A 177 -14.71 -5.14 -16.23
N ARG A 178 -14.76 -4.05 -17.00
CA ARG A 178 -14.19 -3.98 -18.36
C ARG A 178 -12.70 -4.25 -18.39
N ALA A 179 -11.95 -3.65 -17.44
CA ALA A 179 -10.51 -3.81 -17.37
C ALA A 179 -10.12 -5.24 -16.96
N LEU A 180 -10.81 -5.83 -15.99
CA LEU A 180 -10.58 -7.19 -15.52
C LEU A 180 -11.04 -8.27 -16.51
N CYS A 181 -12.09 -8.00 -17.30
CA CYS A 181 -12.66 -8.93 -18.27
C CYS A 181 -11.64 -9.36 -19.35
N THR A 182 -10.66 -8.53 -19.67
CA THR A 182 -9.60 -8.83 -20.66
C THR A 182 -8.58 -9.84 -20.19
N ASP A 183 -8.53 -10.10 -18.88
CA ASP A 183 -7.57 -10.98 -18.23
C ASP A 183 -6.09 -10.56 -18.37
N ALA A 184 -5.84 -9.29 -18.62
CA ALA A 184 -4.51 -8.73 -18.66
C ALA A 184 -3.79 -8.90 -17.32
N GLU A 185 -2.47 -9.16 -17.36
CA GLU A 185 -1.65 -9.36 -16.15
C GLU A 185 -1.41 -8.07 -15.39
N ILE A 186 -1.41 -6.93 -16.10
CA ILE A 186 -1.12 -5.60 -15.54
C ILE A 186 -2.35 -4.73 -15.65
N LEU A 187 -2.77 -4.17 -14.50
CA LEU A 187 -3.89 -3.23 -14.40
C LEU A 187 -3.36 -1.83 -14.06
N LEU A 188 -3.59 -0.89 -14.94
CA LEU A 188 -3.27 0.53 -14.72
C LEU A 188 -4.52 1.26 -14.22
N MET A 189 -4.43 2.01 -13.12
CA MET A 189 -5.55 2.75 -12.53
C MET A 189 -5.16 4.22 -12.32
N ASP A 190 -5.72 5.13 -13.14
CA ASP A 190 -5.42 6.57 -13.10
C ASP A 190 -6.50 7.29 -12.29
N GLU A 191 -6.24 7.55 -10.99
CA GLU A 191 -7.15 8.19 -10.02
C GLU A 191 -8.57 7.58 -10.06
N ALA A 192 -8.62 6.25 -10.08
CA ALA A 192 -9.84 5.51 -10.38
C ALA A 192 -11.00 5.78 -9.40
N PHE A 193 -10.72 6.13 -8.15
CA PHE A 193 -11.74 6.31 -7.11
C PHE A 193 -11.96 7.78 -6.69
N SER A 194 -11.23 8.73 -7.29
CA SER A 194 -11.25 10.15 -6.88
C SER A 194 -12.61 10.83 -7.05
N ALA A 195 -13.44 10.36 -7.99
CA ALA A 195 -14.75 10.93 -8.28
C ALA A 195 -15.91 10.30 -7.48
N LEU A 196 -15.61 9.35 -6.58
CA LEU A 196 -16.59 8.65 -5.77
C LEU A 196 -16.79 9.35 -4.41
N ASP A 197 -17.99 9.23 -3.84
CA ASP A 197 -18.23 9.60 -2.47
C ASP A 197 -17.46 8.67 -1.50
N PRO A 198 -17.20 9.10 -0.24
CA PRO A 198 -16.32 8.37 0.67
C PRO A 198 -16.76 6.92 0.95
N LEU A 199 -18.08 6.67 1.07
CA LEU A 199 -18.60 5.33 1.37
C LEU A 199 -18.36 4.38 0.19
N ILE A 200 -18.76 4.79 -1.02
CA ILE A 200 -18.57 3.99 -2.23
C ILE A 200 -17.08 3.79 -2.54
N ARG A 201 -16.25 4.80 -2.26
CA ARG A 201 -14.79 4.69 -2.39
C ARG A 201 -14.24 3.58 -1.50
N SER A 202 -14.61 3.57 -0.21
CA SER A 202 -14.18 2.51 0.71
C SER A 202 -14.60 1.12 0.24
N GLU A 203 -15.88 0.94 -0.16
CA GLU A 203 -16.37 -0.33 -0.71
C GLU A 203 -15.58 -0.79 -1.95
N MET A 204 -15.20 0.16 -2.83
CA MET A 204 -14.43 -0.16 -4.04
C MET A 204 -12.98 -0.52 -3.75
N GLN A 205 -12.39 0.07 -2.72
CA GLN A 205 -11.05 -0.27 -2.25
C GLN A 205 -11.04 -1.68 -1.67
N ASP A 206 -12.01 -2.02 -0.79
CA ASP A 206 -12.14 -3.36 -0.22
C ASP A 206 -12.32 -4.41 -1.32
N GLN A 207 -13.20 -4.12 -2.28
CA GLN A 207 -13.41 -5.01 -3.43
C GLN A 207 -12.15 -5.19 -4.28
N LEU A 208 -11.31 -4.14 -4.43
CA LEU A 208 -10.04 -4.24 -5.16
C LEU A 208 -9.04 -5.14 -4.42
N ILE A 209 -8.93 -5.02 -3.09
CA ILE A 209 -8.08 -5.86 -2.25
C ILE A 209 -8.51 -7.33 -2.38
N GLU A 210 -9.80 -7.64 -2.15
CA GLU A 210 -10.32 -9.01 -2.30
C GLU A 210 -10.06 -9.61 -3.69
N LEU A 211 -10.20 -8.79 -4.74
CA LEU A 211 -9.92 -9.23 -6.11
C LEU A 211 -8.43 -9.46 -6.34
N GLN A 212 -7.57 -8.64 -5.74
CA GLN A 212 -6.12 -8.78 -5.85
C GLN A 212 -5.62 -10.07 -5.20
N GLU A 213 -6.10 -10.40 -4.01
CA GLU A 213 -5.79 -11.65 -3.32
C GLU A 213 -6.18 -12.89 -4.14
N LYS A 214 -7.31 -12.81 -4.87
CA LYS A 214 -7.80 -13.92 -5.70
C LYS A 214 -7.11 -14.04 -7.06
N LEU A 215 -6.73 -12.91 -7.65
CA LEU A 215 -6.29 -12.84 -9.05
C LEU A 215 -4.77 -12.67 -9.20
N HIS A 216 -4.08 -12.24 -8.15
CA HIS A 216 -2.64 -11.98 -8.11
C HIS A 216 -2.12 -11.11 -9.28
N LYS A 217 -2.94 -10.14 -9.72
CA LYS A 217 -2.57 -9.22 -10.80
C LYS A 217 -1.64 -8.13 -10.29
N THR A 218 -0.76 -7.66 -11.16
CA THR A 218 0.07 -6.48 -10.84
C THR A 218 -0.75 -5.22 -11.11
N ILE A 219 -0.91 -4.38 -10.11
CA ILE A 219 -1.71 -3.15 -10.19
C ILE A 219 -0.78 -1.94 -10.04
N ILE A 220 -0.83 -1.01 -10.99
CA ILE A 220 -0.22 0.32 -10.86
C ILE A 220 -1.35 1.30 -10.61
N PHE A 221 -1.39 1.82 -9.39
CA PHE A 221 -2.47 2.68 -8.91
C PHE A 221 -1.99 4.12 -8.72
N ILE A 222 -2.67 5.08 -9.30
CA ILE A 222 -2.38 6.50 -9.10
C ILE A 222 -3.41 7.10 -8.17
N THR A 223 -2.92 7.82 -7.16
CA THR A 223 -3.74 8.64 -6.28
C THR A 223 -3.00 9.93 -5.85
N HIS A 224 -3.74 10.88 -5.30
CA HIS A 224 -3.22 12.03 -4.57
C HIS A 224 -3.58 11.94 -3.07
N ASP A 225 -4.28 10.90 -2.67
CA ASP A 225 -4.76 10.64 -1.32
C ASP A 225 -3.81 9.63 -0.66
N LEU A 226 -3.19 10.04 0.45
CA LEU A 226 -2.21 9.20 1.16
C LEU A 226 -2.90 8.04 1.88
N ASP A 227 -4.07 8.24 2.49
CA ASP A 227 -4.81 7.16 3.16
C ASP A 227 -5.14 6.04 2.17
N GLU A 228 -5.51 6.42 0.93
CA GLU A 228 -5.73 5.46 -0.15
C GLU A 228 -4.44 4.72 -0.54
N ALA A 229 -3.31 5.44 -0.62
CA ALA A 229 -2.01 4.85 -0.93
C ALA A 229 -1.55 3.86 0.15
N LEU A 230 -1.70 4.21 1.42
CA LEU A 230 -1.33 3.37 2.57
C LEU A 230 -2.22 2.12 2.68
N ARG A 231 -3.52 2.26 2.36
CA ARG A 231 -4.47 1.16 2.45
C ARG A 231 -4.29 0.11 1.35
N LEU A 232 -3.96 0.55 0.13
CA LEU A 232 -3.96 -0.31 -1.05
C LEU A 232 -2.57 -0.81 -1.42
N GLY A 233 -1.53 -0.03 -1.13
CA GLY A 233 -0.21 -0.23 -1.72
C GLY A 233 0.67 -1.19 -0.94
N ASP A 234 1.20 -2.21 -1.59
CA ASP A 234 2.35 -2.96 -1.07
C ASP A 234 3.62 -2.08 -1.09
N ARG A 235 3.71 -1.19 -2.09
CA ARG A 235 4.78 -0.20 -2.20
C ARG A 235 4.25 1.10 -2.80
N ILE A 236 4.80 2.22 -2.32
CA ILE A 236 4.41 3.58 -2.69
C ILE A 236 5.61 4.30 -3.29
N ALA A 237 5.39 5.02 -4.39
CA ALA A 237 6.35 5.94 -5.00
C ALA A 237 5.78 7.36 -4.96
N ILE A 238 6.50 8.30 -4.34
CA ILE A 238 6.08 9.70 -4.19
C ILE A 238 6.77 10.55 -5.24
N LEU A 239 5.97 11.21 -6.07
CA LEU A 239 6.45 12.09 -7.12
C LEU A 239 6.25 13.57 -6.76
N LYS A 240 7.30 14.36 -6.99
CA LYS A 240 7.28 15.83 -6.93
C LYS A 240 7.93 16.39 -8.19
N ASP A 241 7.26 17.32 -8.85
CA ASP A 241 7.84 18.02 -10.02
C ASP A 241 8.42 17.13 -11.13
N GLY A 242 7.86 15.92 -11.32
CA GLY A 242 8.30 14.96 -12.32
C GLY A 242 9.50 14.12 -11.89
N GLU A 243 9.94 14.23 -10.66
CA GLU A 243 11.01 13.43 -10.07
C GLU A 243 10.45 12.45 -9.04
N LEU A 244 11.13 11.32 -8.82
CA LEU A 244 10.83 10.39 -7.74
C LEU A 244 11.54 10.89 -6.48
N VAL A 245 10.78 11.25 -5.44
CA VAL A 245 11.33 11.73 -4.16
C VAL A 245 11.64 10.55 -3.25
N GLN A 246 10.68 9.65 -3.08
CA GLN A 246 10.81 8.46 -2.23
C GLN A 246 10.03 7.30 -2.80
N GLN A 247 10.50 6.09 -2.54
CA GLN A 247 9.74 4.85 -2.73
C GLN A 247 10.04 3.89 -1.60
N GLY A 248 9.01 3.18 -1.12
CA GLY A 248 9.13 2.22 -0.04
C GLY A 248 7.82 1.53 0.27
N THR A 249 7.79 0.71 1.32
CA THR A 249 6.55 0.20 1.91
C THR A 249 5.78 1.33 2.62
N PRO A 250 4.48 1.17 2.91
CA PRO A 250 3.73 2.12 3.74
C PRO A 250 4.46 2.54 5.00
N ASP A 251 5.03 1.58 5.72
CA ASP A 251 5.76 1.81 6.97
C ASP A 251 7.02 2.65 6.76
N GLU A 252 7.82 2.34 5.72
CA GLU A 252 9.01 3.12 5.38
C GLU A 252 8.67 4.58 5.05
N ILE A 253 7.52 4.83 4.40
CA ILE A 253 7.05 6.19 4.08
C ILE A 253 6.61 6.93 5.34
N LEU A 254 5.90 6.25 6.26
CA LEU A 254 5.35 6.85 7.48
C LEU A 254 6.43 7.12 8.54
N LEU A 255 7.35 6.17 8.73
CA LEU A 255 8.35 6.23 9.80
C LEU A 255 9.65 6.93 9.39
N HIS A 256 9.97 6.92 8.09
CA HIS A 256 11.24 7.45 7.57
C HIS A 256 11.02 8.34 6.35
N PRO A 257 10.29 9.50 6.48
CA PRO A 257 10.12 10.44 5.37
C PRO A 257 11.47 10.94 4.88
N ALA A 258 11.66 10.96 3.55
CA ALA A 258 12.96 11.31 2.96
C ALA A 258 13.29 12.81 3.01
N ASP A 259 12.27 13.66 3.01
CA ASP A 259 12.41 15.13 3.06
C ASP A 259 11.14 15.79 3.63
N ASP A 260 11.20 17.10 3.86
CA ASP A 260 10.07 17.93 4.38
C ASP A 260 8.81 17.82 3.51
N TYR A 261 8.95 17.49 2.21
CA TYR A 261 7.81 17.33 1.31
C TYR A 261 7.03 16.03 1.61
N VAL A 262 7.74 14.94 1.83
CA VAL A 262 7.13 13.66 2.23
C VAL A 262 6.57 13.78 3.64
N GLU A 263 7.32 14.41 4.56
CA GLU A 263 6.88 14.67 5.92
C GLU A 263 5.56 15.44 5.97
N ALA A 264 5.39 16.45 5.11
CA ALA A 264 4.13 17.20 5.00
C ALA A 264 2.92 16.33 4.56
N PHE A 265 3.16 15.21 3.83
CA PHE A 265 2.09 14.27 3.50
C PHE A 265 1.70 13.40 4.70
N VAL A 266 2.69 12.95 5.47
CA VAL A 266 2.46 11.98 6.56
C VAL A 266 2.06 12.65 7.88
N LYS A 267 2.20 13.98 7.97
CA LYS A 267 1.94 14.75 9.20
C LYS A 267 0.51 14.58 9.75
N ASP A 268 -0.48 14.58 8.88
CA ASP A 268 -1.90 14.53 9.26
C ASP A 268 -2.50 13.11 9.24
N VAL A 269 -1.66 12.08 8.97
CA VAL A 269 -2.12 10.70 8.90
C VAL A 269 -2.31 10.11 10.29
N ASN A 270 -3.39 9.37 10.48
CA ASN A 270 -3.56 8.52 11.67
C ASN A 270 -2.60 7.31 11.56
N ARG A 271 -1.38 7.47 12.08
CA ARG A 271 -0.33 6.43 12.05
C ARG A 271 -0.78 5.14 12.72
N ALA A 272 -1.60 5.22 13.78
CA ALA A 272 -2.10 4.05 14.49
C ALA A 272 -3.00 3.15 13.64
N ARG A 273 -3.66 3.73 12.63
CA ARG A 273 -4.50 2.99 11.69
C ARG A 273 -3.71 2.37 10.54
N ALA A 274 -2.60 2.98 10.19
CA ALA A 274 -1.80 2.60 9.03
C ALA A 274 -0.66 1.63 9.37
N LEU A 275 -0.20 1.61 10.65
CA LEU A 275 0.87 0.75 11.11
C LEU A 275 0.33 -0.54 11.71
N THR A 276 1.00 -1.66 11.43
CA THR A 276 0.72 -2.96 12.03
C THR A 276 1.60 -3.20 13.26
N VAL A 277 1.20 -4.16 14.09
CA VAL A 277 1.97 -4.61 15.24
C VAL A 277 3.37 -5.09 14.83
N GLU A 278 3.48 -5.82 13.70
CA GLU A 278 4.76 -6.33 13.18
C GLU A 278 5.78 -5.19 12.97
N THR A 279 5.31 -4.03 12.50
CA THR A 279 6.18 -2.87 12.23
C THR A 279 6.78 -2.25 13.49
N VAL A 280 6.07 -2.37 14.63
CA VAL A 280 6.38 -1.64 15.86
C VAL A 280 6.87 -2.55 16.98
N MET A 281 6.62 -3.87 16.87
CA MET A 281 7.03 -4.84 17.87
C MET A 281 8.55 -4.91 18.02
N SER A 282 8.99 -5.27 19.21
CA SER A 282 10.40 -5.54 19.52
C SER A 282 10.63 -7.05 19.70
N PRO A 283 11.87 -7.54 19.46
CA PRO A 283 12.22 -8.91 19.84
C PRO A 283 12.08 -9.11 21.34
N GLN A 284 11.38 -10.15 21.76
CA GLN A 284 11.25 -10.51 23.17
C GLN A 284 12.59 -10.90 23.77
N THR A 285 12.87 -10.43 24.99
CA THR A 285 14.13 -10.70 25.71
C THR A 285 13.96 -11.65 26.89
N ASN A 286 12.71 -11.92 27.31
CA ASN A 286 12.31 -12.64 28.53
C ASN A 286 11.49 -13.90 28.22
N ARG A 287 11.99 -14.75 27.31
CA ARG A 287 11.38 -16.04 26.97
C ARG A 287 11.88 -17.14 27.91
N ILE A 288 11.00 -18.01 28.42
CA ILE A 288 11.30 -19.20 29.15
C ILE A 288 10.70 -20.45 28.50
N SER A 289 11.40 -21.57 28.64
CA SER A 289 10.96 -22.89 28.20
C SER A 289 11.16 -23.88 29.37
N ALA A 290 10.25 -23.83 30.32
CA ALA A 290 10.31 -24.63 31.55
C ALA A 290 9.07 -25.53 31.62
N ASN A 291 9.23 -26.76 32.07
CA ASN A 291 8.12 -27.66 32.32
C ASN A 291 7.66 -27.63 33.80
N THR A 292 8.51 -27.11 34.67
CA THR A 292 8.24 -27.03 36.10
C THR A 292 8.38 -25.63 36.66
N ILE A 293 7.64 -25.34 37.73
CA ILE A 293 7.68 -24.06 38.45
C ILE A 293 9.11 -23.73 38.92
N GLN A 294 9.86 -24.73 39.41
CA GLN A 294 11.24 -24.56 39.89
C GLN A 294 12.20 -24.15 38.75
N GLU A 295 12.06 -24.75 37.57
CA GLU A 295 12.84 -24.39 36.38
C GLU A 295 12.48 -22.97 35.89
N ALA A 296 11.18 -22.63 35.89
CA ALA A 296 10.71 -21.30 35.53
C ALA A 296 11.29 -20.23 36.44
N ILE A 297 11.24 -20.42 37.76
CA ILE A 297 11.83 -19.51 38.73
C ILE A 297 13.36 -19.38 38.51
N ALA A 298 14.04 -20.46 38.17
CA ALA A 298 15.47 -20.43 37.93
C ALA A 298 15.84 -19.62 36.70
N GLN A 299 15.07 -19.77 35.60
CA GLN A 299 15.26 -19.00 34.35
C GLN A 299 14.92 -17.52 34.56
N MET A 300 13.83 -17.18 35.26
CA MET A 300 13.45 -15.81 35.53
C MET A 300 14.46 -14.99 36.35
N LYS A 301 15.32 -15.63 37.13
CA LYS A 301 16.39 -14.92 37.89
C LYS A 301 17.36 -14.16 36.98
N GLY A 302 17.46 -14.56 35.72
CA GLY A 302 18.32 -13.89 34.72
C GLY A 302 17.71 -12.67 34.05
N PHE A 303 16.39 -12.44 34.18
CA PHE A 303 15.69 -11.35 33.51
C PHE A 303 15.60 -10.11 34.41
N LYS A 304 15.59 -8.94 33.73
CA LYS A 304 15.35 -7.65 34.38
C LYS A 304 13.88 -7.41 34.72
N GLN A 305 12.99 -7.94 33.87
CA GLN A 305 11.55 -7.86 34.03
C GLN A 305 11.07 -8.84 35.10
N ASP A 306 9.94 -8.55 35.70
CA ASP A 306 9.27 -9.42 36.68
C ASP A 306 8.28 -10.41 36.05
N TYR A 307 8.26 -10.49 34.70
CA TYR A 307 7.45 -11.42 33.92
C TYR A 307 8.27 -12.05 32.79
N ALA A 308 7.76 -13.15 32.24
CA ALA A 308 8.34 -13.82 31.08
C ALA A 308 7.27 -14.53 30.24
N TYR A 309 7.55 -14.68 28.95
CA TYR A 309 6.71 -15.43 28.02
C TYR A 309 7.07 -16.91 28.07
N HIS A 310 6.10 -17.75 28.42
CA HIS A 310 6.30 -19.18 28.42
C HIS A 310 6.04 -19.75 27.02
N VAL A 311 7.02 -20.45 26.48
CA VAL A 311 6.96 -21.06 25.15
C VAL A 311 7.46 -22.51 25.25
N THR A 312 6.62 -23.45 24.81
CA THR A 312 6.91 -24.88 24.73
C THR A 312 7.14 -25.34 23.29
N GLU A 313 7.24 -26.64 23.06
CA GLU A 313 7.25 -27.24 21.72
C GLU A 313 5.91 -27.01 20.99
N ASP A 314 4.82 -26.82 21.72
CA ASP A 314 3.47 -26.53 21.17
C ASP A 314 3.23 -25.02 20.93
N GLY A 315 4.27 -24.18 21.05
CA GLY A 315 4.19 -22.73 20.85
C GLY A 315 4.03 -21.91 22.12
N TYR A 316 3.51 -20.69 22.00
CA TYR A 316 3.26 -19.76 23.10
C TYR A 316 2.15 -20.26 24.03
N GLN A 317 2.39 -20.25 25.35
CA GLN A 317 1.47 -20.77 26.37
C GLN A 317 0.84 -19.64 27.21
N GLY A 318 1.57 -18.58 27.50
CA GLY A 318 1.10 -17.49 28.36
C GLY A 318 2.22 -16.67 28.98
N VAL A 319 1.83 -15.69 29.81
CA VAL A 319 2.75 -14.86 30.59
C VAL A 319 2.82 -15.40 32.01
N LEU A 320 4.04 -15.57 32.51
CA LEU A 320 4.33 -15.97 33.90
C LEU A 320 4.99 -14.78 34.61
N THR A 321 4.58 -14.55 35.88
CA THR A 321 5.18 -13.52 36.74
C THR A 321 6.04 -14.14 37.84
N LYS A 322 7.02 -13.39 38.35
CA LYS A 322 7.83 -13.83 39.51
C LYS A 322 6.95 -14.04 40.73
N GLU A 323 5.97 -13.20 40.97
CA GLU A 323 5.05 -13.26 42.08
C GLU A 323 4.18 -14.51 41.99
N GLY A 324 3.50 -14.74 40.87
CA GLY A 324 2.64 -15.90 40.61
C GLY A 324 3.40 -17.25 40.78
N LEU A 325 4.61 -17.31 40.22
CA LEU A 325 5.47 -18.52 40.38
C LEU A 325 5.92 -18.77 41.83
N LEU A 326 6.24 -17.69 42.58
CA LEU A 326 6.63 -17.80 43.97
C LEU A 326 5.48 -18.20 44.89
N ASP A 327 4.26 -17.73 44.58
CA ASP A 327 3.06 -18.08 45.32
C ASP A 327 2.64 -19.53 45.04
N ALA A 328 2.66 -19.94 43.77
CA ALA A 328 2.43 -21.34 43.38
C ALA A 328 3.47 -22.34 44.03
N ALA A 329 4.72 -21.89 44.19
CA ALA A 329 5.75 -22.69 44.85
C ALA A 329 5.56 -22.82 46.35
N LYS A 330 4.74 -22.00 47.02
CA LYS A 330 4.44 -22.05 48.47
C LYS A 330 3.27 -22.96 48.79
N GLU A 331 2.42 -23.26 47.82
CA GLU A 331 1.29 -24.15 48.01
C GLU A 331 1.79 -25.59 48.19
N ASP A 332 1.41 -26.23 49.33
CA ASP A 332 1.80 -27.56 49.73
C ASP A 332 1.22 -28.72 48.84
N THR A 333 0.95 -28.43 47.58
CA THR A 333 0.46 -29.40 46.58
C THR A 333 1.61 -29.85 45.67
N PRO A 334 1.72 -31.17 45.40
CA PRO A 334 2.83 -31.72 44.60
C PRO A 334 2.65 -31.50 43.09
N GLN A 335 2.18 -30.33 42.68
CA GLN A 335 2.15 -29.96 41.27
C GLN A 335 3.36 -29.07 40.95
N ASP A 336 4.47 -29.75 40.64
CA ASP A 336 5.66 -29.08 40.10
C ASP A 336 5.42 -28.55 38.65
N GLU A 337 4.31 -28.91 38.03
CA GLU A 337 3.97 -28.56 36.64
C GLU A 337 3.31 -27.18 36.56
N ILE A 338 3.68 -26.43 35.54
CA ILE A 338 3.04 -25.14 35.22
C ILE A 338 1.64 -25.41 34.64
N ASN A 339 0.60 -24.99 35.38
CA ASN A 339 -0.80 -25.12 34.95
C ASN A 339 -1.39 -23.78 34.51
N GLN A 340 -2.59 -23.82 33.94
CA GLN A 340 -3.26 -22.60 33.40
C GLN A 340 -3.58 -21.54 34.45
N GLU A 341 -3.69 -21.89 35.73
CA GLU A 341 -4.03 -20.96 36.81
C GLU A 341 -2.87 -20.02 37.20
N ILE A 342 -1.63 -20.36 36.76
CA ILE A 342 -0.42 -19.58 37.05
C ILE A 342 -0.18 -18.47 36.03
N TYR A 343 -0.81 -18.57 34.85
CA TYR A 343 -0.65 -17.56 33.81
C TYR A 343 -1.46 -16.31 34.13
N GLU A 344 -0.84 -15.17 33.84
CA GLU A 344 -1.55 -13.88 33.84
C GLU A 344 -2.48 -13.77 32.63
N GLU A 345 -3.62 -13.11 32.81
CA GLU A 345 -4.57 -12.82 31.72
C GLU A 345 -4.03 -11.69 30.83
N VAL A 346 -3.08 -12.01 29.96
CA VAL A 346 -2.50 -11.08 28.98
C VAL A 346 -2.94 -11.53 27.59
N PRO A 347 -3.67 -10.67 26.82
CA PRO A 347 -4.10 -11.04 25.49
C PRO A 347 -2.90 -11.18 24.55
N ALA A 348 -2.87 -12.24 23.75
CA ALA A 348 -1.97 -12.36 22.62
C ALA A 348 -2.55 -11.58 21.42
N ILE A 349 -1.69 -10.87 20.71
CA ILE A 349 -2.05 -10.05 19.56
C ILE A 349 -1.40 -10.56 18.28
N SER A 350 -2.11 -10.39 17.14
CA SER A 350 -1.58 -10.76 15.82
C SER A 350 -0.54 -9.75 15.34
N PRO A 351 0.55 -10.19 14.67
CA PRO A 351 1.48 -9.27 14.00
C PRO A 351 0.81 -8.40 12.95
N ASP A 352 -0.24 -8.88 12.27
CA ASP A 352 -0.96 -8.17 11.22
C ASP A 352 -2.02 -7.18 11.74
N ALA A 353 -2.30 -7.18 13.05
CA ALA A 353 -3.28 -6.27 13.64
C ALA A 353 -2.84 -4.81 13.52
N ALA A 354 -3.78 -3.90 13.20
CA ALA A 354 -3.52 -2.47 13.22
C ALA A 354 -3.32 -1.97 14.66
N ILE A 355 -2.41 -1.02 14.87
CA ILE A 355 -2.15 -0.45 16.21
C ILE A 355 -3.42 0.17 16.81
N GLU A 356 -4.30 0.75 15.98
CA GLU A 356 -5.59 1.31 16.42
C GLU A 356 -6.48 0.25 17.08
N GLU A 357 -6.48 -0.97 16.58
CA GLU A 357 -7.32 -2.08 17.06
C GLU A 357 -6.90 -2.59 18.44
N ILE A 358 -5.59 -2.58 18.71
CA ILE A 358 -5.02 -3.11 19.95
C ILE A 358 -4.65 -2.02 20.97
N LEU A 359 -5.01 -0.76 20.69
CA LEU A 359 -4.63 0.38 21.54
C LEU A 359 -5.16 0.26 22.95
N VAL A 360 -6.42 -0.18 23.10
CA VAL A 360 -7.08 -0.33 24.41
C VAL A 360 -6.41 -1.43 25.22
N GLU A 361 -6.15 -2.56 24.61
CA GLU A 361 -5.44 -3.70 25.21
C GLU A 361 -4.03 -3.29 25.68
N THR A 362 -3.29 -2.61 24.79
CA THR A 362 -1.92 -2.16 25.10
C THR A 362 -1.89 -1.16 26.25
N MET A 363 -2.84 -0.22 26.30
CA MET A 363 -2.88 0.81 27.35
C MET A 363 -3.41 0.30 28.67
N SER A 364 -4.24 -0.74 28.69
CA SER A 364 -4.83 -1.31 29.90
C SER A 364 -4.01 -2.44 30.52
N CYS A 365 -3.12 -3.08 29.78
CA CYS A 365 -2.28 -4.17 30.26
C CYS A 365 -1.03 -3.65 30.98
N ASP A 366 -0.66 -4.26 32.11
CA ASP A 366 0.55 -3.89 32.88
C ASP A 366 1.84 -4.48 32.29
N TYR A 367 1.73 -5.44 31.39
CA TYR A 367 2.82 -6.14 30.72
C TYR A 367 2.85 -5.77 29.24
N SER A 368 4.04 -5.95 28.58
CA SER A 368 4.11 -5.89 27.14
C SER A 368 3.28 -7.01 26.52
N LEU A 369 2.54 -6.70 25.45
CA LEU A 369 1.66 -7.71 24.84
C LEU A 369 2.49 -8.69 23.99
N PRO A 370 2.28 -10.02 24.15
CA PRO A 370 2.92 -11.01 23.29
C PRO A 370 2.35 -10.97 21.88
N VAL A 371 3.23 -10.91 20.89
CA VAL A 371 2.86 -10.97 19.46
C VAL A 371 3.00 -12.41 18.99
N VAL A 372 1.88 -13.01 18.58
CA VAL A 372 1.78 -14.42 18.24
C VAL A 372 1.17 -14.59 16.85
N ASP A 373 1.82 -15.40 16.00
CA ASP A 373 1.33 -15.71 14.66
C ASP A 373 0.16 -16.71 14.67
N ASP A 374 -0.43 -16.95 13.50
CA ASP A 374 -1.54 -17.89 13.30
C ASP A 374 -1.16 -19.36 13.60
N GLU A 375 0.15 -19.67 13.61
CA GLU A 375 0.68 -20.99 13.95
C GLU A 375 0.92 -21.15 15.47
N GLY A 376 0.71 -20.08 16.25
CA GLY A 376 0.90 -20.07 17.70
C GLY A 376 2.34 -19.78 18.14
N ASN A 377 3.23 -19.31 17.25
CA ASN A 377 4.60 -18.98 17.58
C ASN A 377 4.73 -17.55 18.07
N LEU A 378 5.48 -17.35 19.16
CA LEU A 378 5.81 -16.02 19.66
C LEU A 378 6.83 -15.34 18.73
N GLN A 379 6.42 -14.26 18.07
CA GLN A 379 7.22 -13.48 17.14
C GLN A 379 7.95 -12.31 17.81
N GLY A 380 7.32 -11.68 18.80
CA GLY A 380 7.85 -10.50 19.47
C GLY A 380 7.02 -10.08 20.67
N GLU A 381 7.27 -8.87 21.13
CA GLU A 381 6.47 -8.19 22.15
C GLU A 381 6.17 -6.76 21.74
N LEU A 382 4.99 -6.25 22.11
CA LEU A 382 4.60 -4.87 21.91
C LEU A 382 4.63 -4.11 23.22
N GLU A 383 5.57 -3.17 23.33
CA GLU A 383 5.70 -2.29 24.48
C GLU A 383 4.74 -1.11 24.39
N ARG A 384 4.16 -0.69 25.53
CA ARG A 384 3.35 0.53 25.65
C ARG A 384 4.12 1.77 25.22
N SER A 385 5.41 1.84 25.48
CA SER A 385 6.32 2.93 25.06
C SER A 385 6.39 3.07 23.55
N ALA A 386 6.52 1.96 22.82
CA ALA A 386 6.58 1.96 21.36
C ALA A 386 5.28 2.47 20.73
N VAL A 387 4.13 2.10 21.30
CA VAL A 387 2.83 2.64 20.85
C VAL A 387 2.72 4.13 21.19
N ALA A 388 3.18 4.57 22.37
CA ALA A 388 3.16 5.99 22.75
C ALA A 388 4.02 6.87 21.85
N GLU A 389 5.16 6.36 21.35
CA GLU A 389 6.03 7.07 20.40
C GLU A 389 5.31 7.39 19.09
N ILE A 390 4.46 6.49 18.59
CA ILE A 390 3.67 6.73 17.37
C ILE A 390 2.82 8.01 17.47
N PHE A 391 2.32 8.31 18.69
CA PHE A 391 1.48 9.46 18.96
C PHE A 391 2.27 10.71 19.39
N SER A 392 3.52 10.58 19.86
CA SER A 392 4.31 11.69 20.41
C SER A 392 4.96 12.55 19.32
N ASP A 393 5.34 12.00 18.19
CA ASP A 393 5.96 12.72 17.07
C ASP A 393 5.08 13.82 16.45
N ASN A 394 3.78 13.82 16.75
CA ASN A 394 2.86 14.86 16.29
C ASN A 394 2.82 16.12 17.19
N SER A 395 3.61 16.22 18.28
CA SER A 395 3.44 17.26 19.30
C SER A 395 4.65 18.19 19.53
N GLU A 396 5.78 18.06 18.84
CA GLU A 396 7.00 18.82 19.16
C GLU A 396 7.30 20.07 18.31
N GLU A 397 6.38 20.62 17.52
CA GLU A 397 6.61 21.91 16.85
C GLU A 397 5.51 22.95 17.05
N ASP A 398 5.18 23.32 18.29
CA ASP A 398 4.47 24.59 18.55
C ASP A 398 4.93 25.31 19.82
N THR A 399 6.24 25.41 20.00
CA THR A 399 6.85 26.34 20.99
C THR A 399 7.75 27.36 20.32
N THR A 400 7.23 28.11 19.35
CA THR A 400 7.78 29.43 19.03
C THR A 400 7.29 30.43 20.06
N PRO A 401 8.15 31.10 20.84
CA PRO A 401 7.74 32.14 21.77
C PRO A 401 7.20 33.33 20.97
N SER A 402 5.94 33.69 21.25
CA SER A 402 5.30 34.90 20.72
C SER A 402 6.22 36.10 20.88
N PRO A 403 6.40 36.97 19.86
CA PRO A 403 7.16 38.17 19.99
C PRO A 403 6.48 39.11 21.00
N LYS A 404 7.22 39.52 22.04
CA LYS A 404 6.77 40.51 23.00
C LYS A 404 6.45 41.81 22.25
N LEU A 405 5.18 42.21 22.29
CA LEU A 405 4.74 43.54 21.93
C LEU A 405 5.39 44.52 22.90
N ASP A 406 6.42 45.20 22.50
CA ASP A 406 6.98 46.37 23.16
C ASP A 406 5.91 47.47 23.09
N LYS A 407 5.38 47.80 24.27
CA LYS A 407 4.66 49.06 24.47
C LYS A 407 5.66 50.17 24.53
N ALA A 408 5.75 50.93 23.46
CA ALA A 408 6.41 52.21 23.44
C ALA A 408 5.36 53.30 23.40
N SER A 409 5.52 54.23 24.31
CA SER A 409 4.87 55.48 24.69
C SER A 409 4.36 56.36 23.57
#